data_2829b36620060a6478d17b495115681f
#
_entry.id   2829b36620060a6478d17b495115681f
#
_cell.length_a   1.000
_cell.length_b   1.000
_cell.length_c   1.000
_cell.angle_alpha   90.00
_cell.angle_beta   90.00
_cell.angle_gamma   90.00
#
_symmetry.space_group_name_H-M   'P 1'
#
loop_
_entity.id
_entity.type
_entity.pdbx_description
1 polymer ?
#
loop_
_entity_poly.entity_id
_entity_poly.type
_entity_poly.pdbx_seq_one_letter_code
_entity_poly.pdbx_strand_id
1 'polypeptide(L)'
;MSTGAYAFLYFGDTEQLLPAIEAVQDLPELHAWHAVDGHYHLALTLQDGGDAVRQNLETLSGLQQLLFCPVERELRGGFTVESEPTYAWLTMEIERDKEDAVMMALDALPTEQLRVLAAGTCGAVAVAEGPTFEAIDRLVDAQIRPLDGVLRVKRDWIIDLTQI
;
A
#
# COMPACT_ATOMS: atom_id res chain seq x y z
N MET A 1 -4.34 15.37 9.14
CA MET A 1 -5.33 14.32 9.36
C MET A 1 -4.67 12.96 9.27
N SER A 2 -5.02 12.08 10.19
CA SER A 2 -4.45 10.74 10.20
C SER A 2 -5.14 9.82 9.21
N THR A 3 -4.42 8.80 8.74
CA THR A 3 -4.96 7.77 7.88
C THR A 3 -5.53 6.65 8.75
N GLY A 4 -6.74 6.21 8.45
CA GLY A 4 -7.41 5.14 9.19
C GLY A 4 -7.14 3.75 8.64
N ALA A 5 -6.93 3.64 7.32
CA ALA A 5 -6.65 2.36 6.68
C ALA A 5 -6.02 2.56 5.31
N TYR A 6 -5.33 1.52 4.85
CA TYR A 6 -4.92 1.36 3.46
C TYR A 6 -5.66 0.15 2.89
N ALA A 7 -6.07 0.24 1.64
CA ALA A 7 -6.77 -0.85 0.98
C ALA A 7 -6.19 -1.10 -0.40
N PHE A 8 -6.06 -2.37 -0.75
CA PHE A 8 -5.51 -2.79 -2.03
C PHE A 8 -6.51 -3.72 -2.70
N LEU A 9 -6.91 -3.38 -3.92
CA LEU A 9 -8.02 -4.02 -4.61
C LEU A 9 -7.57 -4.70 -5.89
N TYR A 10 -7.99 -5.95 -6.08
CA TYR A 10 -7.77 -6.70 -7.30
C TYR A 10 -9.11 -7.08 -7.93
N PHE A 11 -9.26 -6.78 -9.21
CA PHE A 11 -10.48 -7.09 -9.97
C PHE A 11 -10.21 -8.22 -10.95
N GLY A 12 -11.10 -9.21 -10.96
CA GLY A 12 -10.96 -10.35 -11.86
C GLY A 12 -11.21 -10.00 -13.31
N ASP A 13 -12.02 -8.96 -13.55
CA ASP A 13 -12.36 -8.49 -14.89
C ASP A 13 -11.96 -7.01 -15.00
N THR A 14 -11.04 -6.70 -15.90
CA THR A 14 -10.57 -5.34 -16.11
C THR A 14 -11.65 -4.41 -16.65
N GLU A 15 -12.72 -4.93 -17.24
CA GLU A 15 -13.86 -4.12 -17.66
C GLU A 15 -14.58 -3.48 -16.47
N GLN A 16 -14.46 -4.07 -15.27
CA GLN A 16 -15.05 -3.53 -14.06
C GLN A 16 -14.18 -2.46 -13.40
N LEU A 17 -12.96 -2.23 -13.88
CA LEU A 17 -12.01 -1.34 -13.23
C LEU A 17 -12.45 0.12 -13.29
N LEU A 18 -12.87 0.61 -14.46
CA LEU A 18 -13.31 2.00 -14.57
C LEU A 18 -14.55 2.31 -13.74
N PRO A 19 -15.62 1.48 -13.77
CA PRO A 19 -16.74 1.69 -12.86
C PRO A 19 -16.33 1.64 -11.39
N ALA A 20 -15.37 0.78 -11.04
CA ALA A 20 -14.86 0.70 -9.67
C ALA A 20 -14.13 1.96 -9.25
N ILE A 21 -13.32 2.54 -10.14
CA ILE A 21 -12.63 3.81 -9.89
C ILE A 21 -13.65 4.92 -9.62
N GLU A 22 -14.71 4.99 -10.41
CA GLU A 22 -15.77 5.97 -10.20
C GLU A 22 -16.43 5.80 -8.84
N ALA A 23 -16.75 4.56 -8.47
CA ALA A 23 -17.36 4.25 -7.17
C ALA A 23 -16.43 4.60 -6.02
N VAL A 24 -15.14 4.31 -6.15
CA VAL A 24 -14.13 4.62 -5.14
C VAL A 24 -14.00 6.14 -4.95
N GLN A 25 -14.00 6.91 -6.03
CA GLN A 25 -13.89 8.36 -5.96
C GLN A 25 -15.07 9.01 -5.22
N ASP A 26 -16.20 8.33 -5.17
CA ASP A 26 -17.40 8.82 -4.46
C ASP A 26 -17.41 8.44 -2.98
N LEU A 27 -16.44 7.66 -2.51
CA LEU A 27 -16.36 7.30 -1.09
C LEU A 27 -16.00 8.51 -0.25
N PRO A 28 -16.81 8.84 0.78
CA PRO A 28 -16.52 10.00 1.62
C PRO A 28 -15.25 9.83 2.46
N GLU A 29 -14.85 8.60 2.72
CA GLU A 29 -13.66 8.28 3.51
C GLU A 29 -12.37 8.30 2.70
N LEU A 30 -12.45 8.48 1.39
CA LEU A 30 -11.27 8.43 0.53
C LEU A 30 -10.42 9.69 0.69
N HIS A 31 -9.15 9.50 1.04
CA HIS A 31 -8.14 10.57 1.01
C HIS A 31 -7.44 10.64 -0.34
N ALA A 32 -7.03 9.48 -0.83
CA ALA A 32 -6.27 9.39 -2.08
C ALA A 32 -6.39 7.98 -2.65
N TRP A 33 -6.18 7.87 -3.96
CA TRP A 33 -6.10 6.58 -4.62
C TRP A 33 -5.02 6.62 -5.69
N HIS A 34 -4.44 5.43 -5.96
CA HIS A 34 -3.47 5.26 -7.01
C HIS A 34 -3.81 4.02 -7.82
N ALA A 35 -3.71 4.11 -9.13
CA ALA A 35 -3.68 2.90 -9.95
C ALA A 35 -2.31 2.25 -9.78
N VAL A 36 -2.29 0.95 -9.65
CA VAL A 36 -1.05 0.21 -9.43
C VAL A 36 -0.97 -1.01 -10.36
N ASP A 37 0.24 -1.51 -10.54
CA ASP A 37 0.51 -2.70 -11.33
C ASP A 37 1.39 -3.66 -10.53
N GLY A 38 0.93 -4.89 -10.40
CA GLY A 38 1.61 -5.94 -9.64
C GLY A 38 0.60 -6.94 -9.14
N HIS A 39 0.36 -6.95 -7.84
CA HIS A 39 -0.59 -7.85 -7.20
C HIS A 39 -2.02 -7.30 -7.16
N TYR A 40 -2.16 -5.99 -7.35
CA TYR A 40 -3.44 -5.28 -7.23
C TYR A 40 -3.61 -4.31 -8.39
N HIS A 41 -4.81 -3.74 -8.52
CA HIS A 41 -5.12 -2.71 -9.51
C HIS A 41 -5.23 -1.32 -8.91
N LEU A 42 -5.71 -1.23 -7.67
CA LEU A 42 -5.91 0.04 -6.98
C LEU A 42 -5.34 -0.02 -5.58
N ALA A 43 -4.74 1.09 -5.15
CA ALA A 43 -4.31 1.31 -3.77
C ALA A 43 -5.05 2.54 -3.23
N LEU A 44 -5.71 2.39 -2.09
CA LEU A 44 -6.53 3.44 -1.48
C LEU A 44 -5.93 3.86 -0.14
N THR A 45 -5.97 5.16 0.11
CA THR A 45 -5.69 5.74 1.43
C THR A 45 -7.00 6.25 1.99
N LEU A 46 -7.41 5.75 3.16
CA LEU A 46 -8.74 5.98 3.72
C LEU A 46 -8.65 6.66 5.08
N GLN A 47 -9.62 7.54 5.39
CA GLN A 47 -9.70 8.20 6.69
C GLN A 47 -10.11 7.24 7.81
N ASP A 48 -10.91 6.25 7.48
CA ASP A 48 -11.55 5.37 8.45
C ASP A 48 -11.16 3.93 8.18
N GLY A 49 -10.75 3.24 9.23
CA GLY A 49 -10.41 1.81 9.19
C GLY A 49 -11.51 0.89 9.72
N GLY A 50 -12.74 1.39 9.89
CA GLY A 50 -13.84 0.62 10.45
C GLY A 50 -14.45 -0.40 9.49
N ASP A 51 -15.27 -1.29 10.07
CA ASP A 51 -15.90 -2.38 9.33
C ASP A 51 -16.87 -1.87 8.25
N ALA A 52 -17.51 -0.73 8.47
CA ALA A 52 -18.45 -0.17 7.49
C ALA A 52 -17.76 0.18 6.18
N VAL A 53 -16.58 0.78 6.27
CA VAL A 53 -15.78 1.12 5.08
C VAL A 53 -15.34 -0.15 4.37
N ARG A 54 -14.86 -1.12 5.13
CA ARG A 54 -14.44 -2.42 4.57
C ARG A 54 -15.60 -3.09 3.84
N GLN A 55 -16.79 -3.12 4.45
CA GLN A 55 -17.97 -3.73 3.84
C GLN A 55 -18.36 -3.01 2.56
N ASN A 56 -18.28 -1.68 2.52
CA ASN A 56 -18.56 -0.91 1.32
C ASN A 56 -17.61 -1.29 0.18
N LEU A 57 -16.32 -1.48 0.49
CA LEU A 57 -15.35 -1.92 -0.52
C LEU A 57 -15.66 -3.33 -1.01
N GLU A 58 -16.09 -4.22 -0.12
CA GLU A 58 -16.41 -5.61 -0.48
C GLU A 58 -17.60 -5.72 -1.44
N THR A 59 -18.42 -4.68 -1.54
CA THR A 59 -19.58 -4.66 -2.45
C THR A 59 -19.24 -4.19 -3.86
N LEU A 60 -18.01 -3.77 -4.11
CA LEU A 60 -17.61 -3.30 -5.44
C LEU A 60 -17.73 -4.42 -6.47
N SER A 61 -18.37 -4.10 -7.60
CA SER A 61 -18.60 -5.07 -8.66
C SER A 61 -17.27 -5.52 -9.27
N GLY A 62 -17.11 -6.84 -9.43
CA GLY A 62 -15.91 -7.41 -10.02
C GLY A 62 -14.72 -7.55 -9.08
N LEU A 63 -14.85 -7.09 -7.84
CA LEU A 63 -13.79 -7.23 -6.85
C LEU A 63 -13.54 -8.72 -6.55
N GLN A 64 -12.31 -9.16 -6.71
CA GLN A 64 -11.91 -10.54 -6.48
C GLN A 64 -11.07 -10.68 -5.21
N GLN A 65 -10.21 -9.71 -4.93
CA GLN A 65 -9.39 -9.71 -3.72
C GLN A 65 -9.35 -8.33 -3.11
N LEU A 66 -9.43 -8.28 -1.79
CA LEU A 66 -9.29 -7.06 -1.01
C LEU A 66 -8.30 -7.31 0.13
N LEU A 67 -7.22 -6.54 0.15
CA LEU A 67 -6.36 -6.45 1.32
C LEU A 67 -6.72 -5.16 2.04
N PHE A 68 -7.37 -5.25 3.19
CA PHE A 68 -7.77 -4.10 3.99
C PHE A 68 -6.88 -4.03 5.22
N CYS A 69 -6.15 -2.92 5.33
CA CYS A 69 -5.13 -2.75 6.36
C CYS A 69 -5.52 -1.59 7.28
N PRO A 70 -6.29 -1.86 8.36
CA PRO A 70 -6.53 -0.85 9.38
C PRO A 70 -5.20 -0.42 10.00
N VAL A 71 -5.03 0.87 10.20
CA VAL A 71 -3.82 1.40 10.80
C VAL A 71 -3.91 1.24 12.32
N GLU A 72 -3.01 0.47 12.89
CA GLU A 72 -2.86 0.33 14.33
C GLU A 72 -1.71 1.20 14.85
N ARG A 73 -0.68 1.38 14.03
CA ARG A 73 0.47 2.23 14.35
C ARG A 73 0.78 3.08 13.13
N GLU A 74 0.58 4.37 13.23
CA GLU A 74 0.97 5.32 12.20
C GLU A 74 2.41 5.75 12.45
N LEU A 75 3.27 5.64 11.42
CA LEU A 75 4.70 5.90 11.56
C LEU A 75 5.11 7.19 10.89
N ARG A 76 4.86 7.34 9.62
CA ARG A 76 5.16 8.58 8.90
C ARG A 76 3.91 9.01 8.15
N GLY A 77 3.61 10.28 8.19
CA GLY A 77 2.48 10.83 7.44
C GLY A 77 2.72 10.69 5.96
N GLY A 78 1.68 10.57 5.19
CA GLY A 78 1.58 10.42 3.77
C GLY A 78 2.78 10.72 2.87
N PHE A 79 2.58 10.57 1.59
CA PHE A 79 3.60 10.89 0.59
C PHE A 79 2.92 11.52 -0.62
N THR A 80 3.71 12.21 -1.43
CA THR A 80 3.23 12.80 -2.67
C THR A 80 3.94 12.15 -3.84
N VAL A 81 3.17 11.70 -4.83
CA VAL A 81 3.74 11.14 -6.06
C VAL A 81 4.05 12.29 -7.01
N GLU A 82 5.30 12.36 -7.43
CA GLU A 82 5.76 13.32 -8.41
C GLU A 82 5.98 12.60 -9.75
N SER A 83 6.17 13.38 -10.82
CA SER A 83 6.38 12.81 -12.16
C SER A 83 7.65 11.96 -12.25
N GLU A 84 8.63 12.28 -11.45
CA GLU A 84 9.85 11.52 -11.22
C GLU A 84 10.16 11.66 -9.73
N PRO A 85 10.67 10.66 -9.07
CA PRO A 85 11.09 9.32 -9.48
C PRO A 85 9.95 8.30 -9.62
N THR A 86 10.30 7.02 -9.76
CA THR A 86 9.36 5.91 -9.76
C THR A 86 8.97 5.55 -8.32
N TYR A 87 7.73 5.16 -8.13
CA TYR A 87 7.21 4.77 -6.81
C TYR A 87 6.57 3.38 -6.84
N ALA A 88 6.65 2.72 -5.71
CA ALA A 88 5.95 1.45 -5.52
C ALA A 88 5.36 1.37 -4.11
N TRP A 89 4.16 0.84 -4.01
CA TRP A 89 3.60 0.41 -2.73
C TRP A 89 4.22 -0.92 -2.35
N LEU A 90 4.58 -1.04 -1.08
CA LEU A 90 5.07 -2.29 -0.51
C LEU A 90 4.13 -2.71 0.61
N THR A 91 3.63 -3.94 0.52
CA THR A 91 2.90 -4.56 1.61
C THR A 91 3.71 -5.75 2.10
N MET A 92 3.90 -5.84 3.42
CA MET A 92 4.79 -6.81 4.02
C MET A 92 4.04 -7.66 5.02
N GLU A 93 4.14 -8.99 4.86
CA GLU A 93 3.70 -9.93 5.88
C GLU A 93 4.83 -10.11 6.87
N ILE A 94 4.50 -9.97 8.16
CA ILE A 94 5.48 -10.04 9.23
C ILE A 94 5.13 -11.20 10.14
N GLU A 95 6.16 -11.97 10.51
CA GLU A 95 6.00 -13.10 11.42
C GLU A 95 5.46 -12.63 12.77
N ARG A 96 4.49 -13.39 13.30
CA ARG A 96 3.90 -13.10 14.60
C ARG A 96 5.01 -13.03 15.65
N ASP A 97 4.89 -12.09 16.57
CA ASP A 97 5.84 -11.84 17.67
C ASP A 97 7.14 -11.16 17.23
N LYS A 98 7.29 -10.84 15.92
CA LYS A 98 8.47 -10.12 15.43
C LYS A 98 8.14 -8.73 14.88
N GLU A 99 6.89 -8.28 15.03
CA GLU A 99 6.46 -7.00 14.48
C GLU A 99 7.33 -5.83 14.97
N ASP A 100 7.58 -5.75 16.27
CA ASP A 100 8.37 -4.63 16.82
C ASP A 100 9.80 -4.67 16.32
N ALA A 101 10.41 -5.86 16.27
CA ALA A 101 11.77 -6.01 15.78
C ALA A 101 11.89 -5.63 14.30
N VAL A 102 10.92 -6.05 13.49
CA VAL A 102 10.90 -5.70 12.05
C VAL A 102 10.71 -4.20 11.88
N MET A 103 9.79 -3.59 12.63
CA MET A 103 9.55 -2.16 12.53
C MET A 103 10.78 -1.35 12.92
N MET A 104 11.50 -1.77 13.96
CA MET A 104 12.76 -1.13 14.36
C MET A 104 13.82 -1.29 13.27
N ALA A 105 13.91 -2.47 12.67
CA ALA A 105 14.86 -2.73 11.60
C ALA A 105 14.57 -1.87 10.35
N LEU A 106 13.31 -1.75 9.98
CA LEU A 106 12.90 -0.91 8.85
C LEU A 106 13.20 0.57 9.11
N ASP A 107 12.95 1.04 10.31
CA ASP A 107 13.20 2.43 10.67
C ASP A 107 14.71 2.73 10.72
N ALA A 108 15.54 1.74 11.00
CA ALA A 108 16.98 1.88 11.07
C ALA A 108 17.68 1.78 9.72
N LEU A 109 16.97 1.45 8.64
CA LEU A 109 17.58 1.34 7.32
C LEU A 109 18.16 2.70 6.88
N PRO A 110 19.43 2.72 6.43
CA PRO A 110 20.10 3.97 6.05
C PRO A 110 19.67 4.41 4.64
N THR A 111 18.38 4.59 4.44
CA THR A 111 17.87 5.00 3.13
C THR A 111 16.68 5.93 3.29
N GLU A 112 16.65 6.96 2.45
CA GLU A 112 15.51 7.84 2.30
C GLU A 112 14.55 7.34 1.23
N GLN A 113 14.90 6.28 0.53
CA GLN A 113 14.09 5.72 -0.55
C GLN A 113 12.90 4.91 -0.04
N LEU A 114 12.89 4.55 1.24
CA LEU A 114 11.79 3.80 1.84
C LEU A 114 11.09 4.66 2.87
N ARG A 115 9.77 4.77 2.74
CA ARG A 115 8.92 5.43 3.74
C ARG A 115 7.91 4.42 4.26
N VAL A 116 8.08 4.02 5.51
CA VAL A 116 7.13 3.13 6.19
C VAL A 116 6.00 3.99 6.71
N LEU A 117 4.79 3.72 6.25
CA LEU A 117 3.63 4.56 6.56
C LEU A 117 2.88 4.06 7.80
N ALA A 118 2.67 2.77 7.89
CA ALA A 118 1.84 2.22 8.95
C ALA A 118 2.12 0.74 9.19
N ALA A 119 1.70 0.26 10.35
CA ALA A 119 1.67 -1.15 10.68
C ALA A 119 0.32 -1.50 11.30
N GLY A 120 -0.09 -2.75 11.14
CA GLY A 120 -1.35 -3.24 11.67
C GLY A 120 -1.43 -4.76 11.51
N THR A 121 -2.64 -5.30 11.58
CA THR A 121 -2.87 -6.74 11.49
C THR A 121 -2.42 -7.35 10.16
N CYS A 122 -2.37 -6.55 9.09
CA CYS A 122 -1.91 -7.03 7.79
C CYS A 122 -0.38 -6.96 7.61
N GLY A 123 0.36 -6.53 8.65
CA GLY A 123 1.79 -6.34 8.60
C GLY A 123 2.16 -4.87 8.44
N ALA A 124 3.04 -4.54 7.53
CA ALA A 124 3.48 -3.16 7.29
C ALA A 124 3.10 -2.69 5.89
N VAL A 125 2.81 -1.40 5.79
CA VAL A 125 2.57 -0.72 4.52
C VAL A 125 3.61 0.38 4.35
N ALA A 126 4.29 0.37 3.23
CA ALA A 126 5.35 1.32 2.93
C ALA A 126 5.29 1.77 1.48
N VAL A 127 6.00 2.86 1.19
CA VAL A 127 6.22 3.33 -0.17
C VAL A 127 7.72 3.41 -0.40
N ALA A 128 8.18 2.84 -1.51
CA ALA A 128 9.53 2.96 -1.95
C ALA A 128 9.61 3.88 -3.17
N GLU A 129 10.70 4.62 -3.29
CA GLU A 129 10.97 5.44 -4.46
C GLU A 129 12.36 5.17 -4.99
N GLY A 130 12.56 5.38 -6.27
CA GLY A 130 13.86 5.21 -6.89
C GLY A 130 13.86 5.71 -8.31
N PRO A 131 15.04 5.93 -8.90
CA PRO A 131 15.12 6.43 -10.28
C PRO A 131 14.61 5.42 -11.31
N THR A 132 14.62 4.13 -10.99
CA THR A 132 14.16 3.06 -11.88
C THR A 132 13.45 1.98 -11.08
N PHE A 133 12.69 1.14 -11.76
CA PHE A 133 12.10 -0.07 -11.17
C PHE A 133 13.18 -0.98 -10.57
N GLU A 134 14.31 -1.11 -11.26
CA GLU A 134 15.42 -1.95 -10.81
C GLU A 134 16.02 -1.47 -9.49
N ALA A 135 16.09 -0.14 -9.29
CA ALA A 135 16.60 0.43 -8.05
C ALA A 135 15.71 0.04 -6.87
N ILE A 136 14.39 0.08 -7.06
CA ILE A 136 13.44 -0.33 -6.04
C ILE A 136 13.55 -1.83 -5.78
N ASP A 137 13.68 -2.65 -6.82
CA ASP A 137 13.85 -4.10 -6.67
C ASP A 137 15.10 -4.42 -5.87
N ARG A 138 16.20 -3.73 -6.11
CA ARG A 138 17.43 -3.93 -5.34
C ARG A 138 17.25 -3.54 -3.87
N LEU A 139 16.55 -2.45 -3.61
CA LEU A 139 16.25 -2.03 -2.25
C LEU A 139 15.48 -3.12 -1.51
N VAL A 140 14.42 -3.63 -2.12
CA VAL A 140 13.58 -4.67 -1.54
C VAL A 140 14.38 -5.95 -1.29
N ASP A 141 15.10 -6.41 -2.32
CA ASP A 141 15.81 -7.70 -2.24
C ASP A 141 17.03 -7.65 -1.32
N ALA A 142 17.73 -6.53 -1.28
CA ALA A 142 18.96 -6.40 -0.50
C ALA A 142 18.72 -5.97 0.95
N GLN A 143 17.70 -5.16 1.22
CA GLN A 143 17.55 -4.52 2.52
C GLN A 143 16.26 -4.89 3.26
N ILE A 144 15.22 -5.34 2.58
CA ILE A 144 13.94 -5.62 3.21
C ILE A 144 13.69 -7.11 3.34
N ARG A 145 13.76 -7.87 2.24
CA ARG A 145 13.51 -9.32 2.25
C ARG A 145 14.41 -10.09 3.20
N PRO A 146 15.70 -9.73 3.38
CA PRO A 146 16.55 -10.46 4.31
C PRO A 146 16.27 -10.19 5.78
N LEU A 147 15.44 -9.21 6.13
CA LEU A 147 15.16 -8.90 7.52
C LEU A 147 14.46 -10.09 8.20
N ASP A 148 14.96 -10.45 9.39
CA ASP A 148 14.35 -11.51 10.17
C ASP A 148 12.93 -11.11 10.59
N GLY A 149 11.96 -11.97 10.28
CA GLY A 149 10.56 -11.72 10.56
C GLY A 149 9.75 -11.20 9.38
N VAL A 150 10.40 -10.79 8.30
CA VAL A 150 9.70 -10.44 7.06
C VAL A 150 9.45 -11.74 6.29
N LEU A 151 8.18 -12.13 6.16
CA LEU A 151 7.78 -13.36 5.49
C LEU A 151 7.57 -13.18 4.01
N ARG A 152 7.01 -12.04 3.63
CA ARG A 152 6.67 -11.76 2.23
C ARG A 152 6.59 -10.26 2.00
N VAL A 153 7.08 -9.82 0.86
CA VAL A 153 6.93 -8.44 0.40
C VAL A 153 6.25 -8.47 -0.95
N LYS A 154 5.12 -7.78 -1.05
CA LYS A 154 4.42 -7.55 -2.32
C LYS A 154 4.72 -6.14 -2.78
N ARG A 155 5.02 -5.99 -4.05
CA ARG A 155 5.37 -4.73 -4.66
C ARG A 155 4.37 -4.42 -5.77
N ASP A 156 3.80 -3.23 -5.70
CA ASP A 156 2.85 -2.73 -6.69
C ASP A 156 3.32 -1.38 -7.18
N TRP A 157 3.65 -1.30 -8.46
CA TRP A 157 4.13 -0.08 -9.08
C TRP A 157 3.02 0.95 -9.19
N ILE A 158 3.29 2.19 -8.84
CA ILE A 158 2.31 3.27 -9.00
C ILE A 158 2.28 3.70 -10.46
N ILE A 159 1.08 3.62 -11.05
CA ILE A 159 0.80 4.11 -12.39
C ILE A 159 0.12 5.46 -12.23
N ASP A 160 0.70 6.50 -12.81
CA ASP A 160 0.18 7.85 -12.65
C ASP A 160 -1.04 8.07 -13.54
N LEU A 161 -2.18 7.53 -13.12
CA LEU A 161 -3.47 7.78 -13.76
C LEU A 161 -4.28 8.86 -13.04
N THR A 162 -3.80 9.34 -11.90
CA THR A 162 -4.53 10.32 -11.08
C THR A 162 -4.49 11.72 -11.68
N GLN A 163 -3.67 11.93 -12.67
CA GLN A 163 -3.53 13.22 -13.35
C GLN A 163 -4.35 13.32 -14.63
N ILE A 164 -5.11 12.31 -14.97
CA ILE A 164 -5.93 12.30 -16.16
C ILE A 164 -7.29 12.97 -15.91
#